data_c43933d308e0a3657ed1330646f1aa68
#
_entry.id   c43933d308e0a3657ed1330646f1aa68
#
_cell.length_a   1.000
_cell.length_b   1.000
_cell.length_c   1.000
_cell.angle_alpha   90.00
_cell.angle_beta   90.00
_cell.angle_gamma   90.00
#
_symmetry.space_group_name_H-M   'P 1'
#
loop_
_entity.id
_entity.type
_entity.pdbx_description
1 polymer ?
#
loop_
_entity_poly.entity_id
_entity_poly.type
_entity_poly.pdbx_seq_one_letter_code
_entity_poly.pdbx_strand_id
1 'polypeptide(L)'
;TIDNDIASTSHTIGYDTALNTVMDMVDRIRDTTESHDRCSIVEVMGRNAGYLALNAGLAIGATCILIPEVDYDIDSYIIERMKRTQKTGKEHFVIVIAEGVKGIDAHSLAKYIEQKTGVESRATILGHVQRGGSPSVRDRVLASQMGNYAVQLLKADIGNRVVASCKDKIVDYDIIEALNM
;
A
#
# COMPACT_ATOMS: atom_id res chain seq x y z
N THR A 1 10.25 -0.42 -8.58
CA THR A 1 9.24 0.37 -7.85
C THR A 1 8.64 -0.44 -6.70
N ILE A 2 8.29 0.22 -5.61
CA ILE A 2 7.55 -0.40 -4.48
C ILE A 2 6.03 -0.33 -4.68
N ASP A 3 5.56 0.39 -5.69
CA ASP A 3 4.15 0.70 -5.89
C ASP A 3 3.36 -0.46 -6.51
N ASN A 4 4.06 -1.44 -7.06
CA ASN A 4 3.52 -2.59 -7.81
C ASN A 4 2.63 -2.18 -9.00
N ASP A 5 2.98 -1.08 -9.64
CA ASP A 5 2.22 -0.39 -10.68
C ASP A 5 2.70 -0.69 -12.12
N ILE A 6 3.49 -1.75 -12.31
CA ILE A 6 4.00 -2.19 -13.62
C ILE A 6 3.11 -3.31 -14.16
N ALA A 7 2.35 -3.04 -15.22
CA ALA A 7 1.37 -3.97 -15.79
C ALA A 7 1.97 -5.30 -16.28
N SER A 8 3.21 -5.29 -16.78
CA SER A 8 3.87 -6.49 -17.28
C SER A 8 4.34 -7.47 -16.19
N THR A 9 4.23 -7.15 -14.92
CA THR A 9 4.66 -8.02 -13.81
C THR A 9 3.62 -8.13 -12.71
N SER A 10 3.44 -9.32 -12.16
CA SER A 10 2.56 -9.53 -11.00
C SER A 10 3.15 -8.97 -9.70
N HIS A 11 4.48 -8.88 -9.63
CA HIS A 11 5.19 -8.38 -8.45
C HIS A 11 6.41 -7.57 -8.88
N THR A 12 6.52 -6.38 -8.32
CA THR A 12 7.72 -5.55 -8.43
C THR A 12 8.64 -5.80 -7.23
N ILE A 13 9.96 -5.81 -7.47
CA ILE A 13 10.96 -5.99 -6.41
C ILE A 13 10.89 -4.78 -5.46
N GLY A 14 10.79 -5.07 -4.15
CA GLY A 14 10.68 -4.06 -3.09
C GLY A 14 9.24 -3.84 -2.60
N TYR A 15 8.23 -4.30 -3.32
CA TYR A 15 6.83 -4.18 -2.91
C TYR A 15 6.53 -4.93 -1.60
N ASP A 16 6.96 -6.19 -1.49
CA ASP A 16 6.76 -7.01 -0.29
C ASP A 16 7.49 -6.41 0.92
N THR A 17 8.69 -5.90 0.72
CA THR A 17 9.46 -5.17 1.75
C THR A 17 8.73 -3.92 2.21
N ALA A 18 8.17 -3.15 1.26
CA ALA A 18 7.40 -1.94 1.58
C ALA A 18 6.13 -2.26 2.38
N LEU A 19 5.43 -3.35 2.05
CA LEU A 19 4.29 -3.82 2.84
C LEU A 19 4.68 -4.14 4.28
N ASN A 20 5.79 -4.86 4.50
CA ASN A 20 6.29 -5.15 5.84
C ASN A 20 6.66 -3.89 6.60
N THR A 21 7.27 -2.91 5.93
CA THR A 21 7.58 -1.60 6.54
C THR A 21 6.31 -0.86 6.96
N VAL A 22 5.28 -0.84 6.11
CA VAL A 22 3.99 -0.21 6.44
C VAL A 22 3.35 -0.90 7.64
N MET A 23 3.31 -2.24 7.67
CA MET A 23 2.78 -3.00 8.79
C MET A 23 3.48 -2.64 10.10
N ASP A 24 4.80 -2.66 10.12
CA ASP A 24 5.64 -2.34 11.29
C ASP A 24 5.33 -0.93 11.82
N MET A 25 5.19 0.05 10.92
CA MET A 25 4.86 1.42 11.29
C MET A 25 3.44 1.55 11.82
N VAL A 26 2.47 0.89 11.19
CA VAL A 26 1.07 0.96 11.64
C VAL A 26 0.85 0.24 12.96
N ASP A 27 1.53 -0.87 13.23
CA ASP A 27 1.45 -1.55 14.52
C ASP A 27 1.93 -0.64 15.65
N ARG A 28 3.02 0.11 15.46
CA ARG A 28 3.51 1.13 16.41
C ARG A 28 2.52 2.28 16.60
N ILE A 29 1.85 2.72 15.52
CA ILE A 29 0.83 3.77 15.58
C ILE A 29 -0.41 3.24 16.32
N ARG A 30 -0.77 1.98 16.10
CA ARG A 30 -1.93 1.33 16.71
C ARG A 30 -1.83 1.30 18.24
N ASP A 31 -0.67 0.97 18.80
CA ASP A 31 -0.45 0.97 20.26
C ASP A 31 -0.83 2.33 20.88
N THR A 32 -0.42 3.42 20.21
CA THR A 32 -0.75 4.78 20.65
C THR A 32 -2.23 5.11 20.39
N THR A 33 -2.79 4.66 19.28
CA THR A 33 -4.18 4.90 18.87
C THR A 33 -5.16 4.23 19.84
N GLU A 34 -4.85 3.00 20.23
CA GLU A 34 -5.67 2.22 21.17
C GLU A 34 -5.65 2.82 22.57
N SER A 35 -4.46 3.22 23.06
CA SER A 35 -4.33 3.78 24.41
C SER A 35 -5.00 5.14 24.62
N HIS A 36 -5.42 5.82 23.56
CA HIS A 36 -6.03 7.16 23.61
C HIS A 36 -7.41 7.24 22.92
N ASP A 37 -8.00 6.12 22.52
CA ASP A 37 -9.30 6.05 21.84
C ASP A 37 -9.41 6.99 20.63
N ARG A 38 -8.39 6.95 19.76
CA ARG A 38 -8.23 7.83 18.59
C ARG A 38 -8.56 7.15 17.28
N CYS A 39 -8.69 7.98 16.25
CA CYS A 39 -8.64 7.54 14.87
C CYS A 39 -7.30 7.93 14.25
N SER A 40 -6.51 6.96 13.81
CA SER A 40 -5.29 7.19 13.06
C SER A 40 -5.54 7.02 11.57
N ILE A 41 -5.26 8.06 10.78
CA ILE A 41 -5.27 8.05 9.33
C ILE A 41 -3.82 7.92 8.86
N VAL A 42 -3.48 6.79 8.26
CA VAL A 42 -2.13 6.50 7.81
C VAL A 42 -2.09 6.60 6.29
N GLU A 43 -1.32 7.59 5.80
CA GLU A 43 -1.09 7.76 4.37
C GLU A 43 0.14 6.95 3.94
N VAL A 44 -0.05 6.16 2.89
CA VAL A 44 0.99 5.32 2.30
C VAL A 44 1.25 5.72 0.85
N MET A 45 2.45 5.41 0.39
CA MET A 45 2.84 5.60 -1.01
C MET A 45 2.02 4.69 -1.95
N GLY A 46 2.28 4.77 -3.21
CA GLY A 46 1.62 3.98 -4.25
C GLY A 46 1.40 4.77 -5.54
N ARG A 47 1.75 6.05 -5.53
CA ARG A 47 1.53 6.98 -6.64
C ARG A 47 0.06 6.97 -7.09
N ASN A 48 -0.28 6.38 -8.23
CA ASN A 48 -1.64 6.26 -8.74
C ASN A 48 -2.24 4.85 -8.57
N ALA A 49 -1.58 3.98 -7.80
CA ALA A 49 -1.99 2.61 -7.54
C ALA A 49 -2.22 2.36 -6.05
N GLY A 50 -3.31 1.69 -5.73
CA GLY A 50 -3.72 1.42 -4.36
C GLY A 50 -3.17 0.13 -3.75
N TYR A 51 -2.24 -0.57 -4.40
CA TYR A 51 -1.77 -1.89 -3.95
C TYR A 51 -1.18 -1.89 -2.54
N LEU A 52 -0.33 -0.89 -2.21
CA LEU A 52 0.25 -0.79 -0.86
C LEU A 52 -0.83 -0.54 0.19
N ALA A 53 -1.73 0.43 -0.06
CA ALA A 53 -2.81 0.74 0.86
C ALA A 53 -3.75 -0.44 1.07
N LEU A 54 -4.15 -1.10 -0.02
CA LEU A 54 -5.08 -2.23 0.00
C LEU A 54 -4.51 -3.40 0.80
N ASN A 55 -3.31 -3.88 0.42
CA ASN A 55 -2.76 -5.07 1.04
C ASN A 55 -2.29 -4.83 2.48
N ALA A 56 -1.65 -3.70 2.77
CA ALA A 56 -1.30 -3.34 4.13
C ALA A 56 -2.56 -3.13 4.98
N GLY A 57 -3.56 -2.40 4.48
CA GLY A 57 -4.81 -2.16 5.18
C GLY A 57 -5.59 -3.43 5.52
N LEU A 58 -5.61 -4.40 4.60
CA LEU A 58 -6.19 -5.73 4.86
C LEU A 58 -5.39 -6.51 5.92
N ALA A 59 -4.06 -6.52 5.80
CA ALA A 59 -3.19 -7.26 6.70
C ALA A 59 -3.30 -6.77 8.16
N ILE A 60 -3.42 -5.45 8.37
CA ILE A 60 -3.57 -4.84 9.69
C ILE A 60 -5.00 -4.79 10.20
N GLY A 61 -6.00 -5.20 9.42
CA GLY A 61 -7.42 -5.09 9.77
C GLY A 61 -7.88 -3.63 9.92
N ALA A 62 -7.50 -2.76 8.97
CA ALA A 62 -7.91 -1.36 8.96
C ALA A 62 -9.44 -1.22 8.94
N THR A 63 -9.97 -0.20 9.61
CA THR A 63 -11.41 0.10 9.62
C THR A 63 -11.90 0.46 8.23
N CYS A 64 -11.14 1.29 7.51
CA CYS A 64 -11.40 1.65 6.11
C CYS A 64 -10.08 1.74 5.36
N ILE A 65 -10.13 1.49 4.04
CA ILE A 65 -8.97 1.56 3.14
C ILE A 65 -9.40 2.38 1.93
N LEU A 66 -8.68 3.46 1.63
CA LEU A 66 -8.95 4.31 0.48
C LEU A 66 -7.84 4.12 -0.56
N ILE A 67 -8.24 3.82 -1.78
CA ILE A 67 -7.36 3.59 -2.92
C ILE A 67 -7.77 4.48 -4.10
N PRO A 68 -6.85 4.89 -4.97
CA PRO A 68 -7.15 5.82 -6.07
C PRO A 68 -8.07 5.25 -7.15
N GLU A 69 -8.22 3.93 -7.21
CA GLU A 69 -9.05 3.22 -8.19
C GLU A 69 -10.56 3.28 -7.87
N VAL A 70 -10.94 3.79 -6.71
CA VAL A 70 -12.33 3.83 -6.23
C VAL A 70 -12.72 5.23 -5.82
N ASP A 71 -13.89 5.68 -6.24
CA ASP A 71 -14.50 6.91 -5.74
C ASP A 71 -15.26 6.63 -4.43
N TYR A 72 -15.07 7.50 -3.44
CA TYR A 72 -15.65 7.32 -2.11
C TYR A 72 -16.61 8.44 -1.75
N ASP A 73 -17.79 8.07 -1.26
CA ASP A 73 -18.59 8.94 -0.40
C ASP A 73 -18.11 8.75 1.05
N ILE A 74 -17.41 9.75 1.56
CA ILE A 74 -16.76 9.69 2.88
C ILE A 74 -17.76 9.49 4.01
N ASP A 75 -18.95 10.12 3.92
CA ASP A 75 -19.96 9.99 4.97
C ASP A 75 -20.46 8.54 5.07
N SER A 76 -20.83 7.92 3.98
CA SER A 76 -21.31 6.53 3.99
C SER A 76 -20.19 5.51 4.24
N TYR A 77 -19.02 5.71 3.63
CA TYR A 77 -17.94 4.72 3.70
C TYR A 77 -17.18 4.74 5.03
N ILE A 78 -16.94 5.92 5.59
CA ILE A 78 -16.13 6.07 6.83
C ILE A 78 -17.03 6.42 8.01
N ILE A 79 -17.77 7.52 7.94
CA ILE A 79 -18.47 8.08 9.13
C ILE A 79 -19.54 7.12 9.64
N GLU A 80 -20.40 6.60 8.77
CA GLU A 80 -21.42 5.64 9.17
C GLU A 80 -20.82 4.34 9.70
N ARG A 81 -19.72 3.87 9.07
CA ARG A 81 -19.01 2.66 9.51
C ARG A 81 -18.40 2.86 10.90
N MET A 82 -17.75 3.98 11.15
CA MET A 82 -17.21 4.31 12.48
C MET A 82 -18.33 4.37 13.53
N LYS A 83 -19.41 5.12 13.28
CA LYS A 83 -20.55 5.21 14.20
C LYS A 83 -21.20 3.85 14.50
N ARG A 84 -21.31 2.98 13.50
CA ARG A 84 -21.80 1.62 13.69
C ARG A 84 -20.84 0.78 14.53
N THR A 85 -19.55 0.89 14.31
CA THR A 85 -18.53 0.16 15.07
C THR A 85 -18.43 0.65 16.50
N GLN A 86 -18.58 1.95 16.75
CA GLN A 86 -18.64 2.51 18.12
C GLN A 86 -19.77 1.89 18.96
N LYS A 87 -20.91 1.56 18.35
CA LYS A 87 -22.00 0.88 19.04
C LYS A 87 -21.64 -0.52 19.55
N THR A 88 -20.57 -1.11 19.07
CA THR A 88 -20.05 -2.42 19.56
C THR A 88 -19.01 -2.26 20.67
N GLY A 89 -18.74 -1.03 21.12
CA GLY A 89 -17.76 -0.74 22.18
C GLY A 89 -16.33 -0.53 21.67
N LYS A 90 -16.10 -0.47 20.34
CA LYS A 90 -14.79 -0.16 19.78
C LYS A 90 -14.65 1.36 19.62
N GLU A 91 -13.65 1.93 20.28
CA GLU A 91 -13.43 3.39 20.35
C GLU A 91 -12.19 3.86 19.55
N HIS A 92 -11.30 2.93 19.14
CA HIS A 92 -10.12 3.23 18.33
C HIS A 92 -10.27 2.75 16.88
N PHE A 93 -9.70 3.52 15.94
CA PHE A 93 -9.84 3.27 14.51
C PHE A 93 -8.51 3.49 13.79
N VAL A 94 -8.24 2.65 12.78
CA VAL A 94 -7.14 2.84 11.84
C VAL A 94 -7.71 2.90 10.43
N ILE A 95 -7.38 3.96 9.71
CA ILE A 95 -7.76 4.15 8.31
C ILE A 95 -6.47 4.24 7.51
N VAL A 96 -6.38 3.50 6.42
CA VAL A 96 -5.26 3.57 5.48
C VAL A 96 -5.70 4.27 4.22
N ILE A 97 -4.93 5.25 3.77
CA ILE A 97 -5.20 5.99 2.54
C ILE A 97 -3.95 5.97 1.65
N ALA A 98 -4.12 5.69 0.37
CA ALA A 98 -3.05 5.84 -0.62
C ALA A 98 -2.89 7.32 -1.00
N GLU A 99 -1.63 7.78 -1.18
CA GLU A 99 -1.31 9.16 -1.57
C GLU A 99 -1.99 9.63 -2.86
N GLY A 100 -2.37 8.69 -3.74
CA GLY A 100 -3.00 8.98 -5.03
C GLY A 100 -4.51 9.17 -5.01
N VAL A 101 -5.16 9.08 -3.85
CA VAL A 101 -6.62 9.28 -3.74
C VAL A 101 -6.98 10.72 -4.08
N LYS A 102 -7.85 10.91 -5.07
CA LYS A 102 -8.19 12.24 -5.58
C LYS A 102 -9.10 13.03 -4.64
N GLY A 103 -8.77 14.29 -4.43
CA GLY A 103 -9.63 15.21 -3.68
C GLY A 103 -9.68 15.00 -2.17
N ILE A 104 -8.91 14.04 -1.64
CA ILE A 104 -8.86 13.69 -0.22
C ILE A 104 -7.39 13.58 0.19
N ASP A 105 -6.97 14.38 1.15
CA ASP A 105 -5.68 14.23 1.81
C ASP A 105 -5.86 13.78 3.28
N ALA A 106 -4.85 13.11 3.83
CA ALA A 106 -4.93 12.53 5.16
C ALA A 106 -5.22 13.57 6.27
N HIS A 107 -4.68 14.77 6.17
CA HIS A 107 -4.89 15.81 7.18
C HIS A 107 -6.30 16.38 7.14
N SER A 108 -6.82 16.68 5.95
CA SER A 108 -8.20 17.16 5.75
C SER A 108 -9.20 16.09 6.17
N LEU A 109 -8.92 14.82 5.84
CA LEU A 109 -9.74 13.68 6.25
C LEU A 109 -9.78 13.52 7.78
N ALA A 110 -8.65 13.67 8.47
CA ALA A 110 -8.60 13.61 9.92
C ALA A 110 -9.50 14.68 10.57
N LYS A 111 -9.38 15.93 10.13
CA LYS A 111 -10.22 17.03 10.62
C LYS A 111 -11.71 16.77 10.37
N TYR A 112 -12.03 16.27 9.19
CA TYR A 112 -13.42 15.98 8.81
C TYR A 112 -14.02 14.87 9.70
N ILE A 113 -13.29 13.78 9.93
CA ILE A 113 -13.71 12.67 10.79
C ILE A 113 -13.93 13.17 12.21
N GLU A 114 -12.99 13.93 12.76
CA GLU A 114 -13.11 14.49 14.11
C GLU A 114 -14.35 15.38 14.27
N GLN A 115 -14.63 16.25 13.30
CA GLN A 115 -15.84 17.09 13.30
C GLN A 115 -17.15 16.30 13.25
N LYS A 116 -17.16 15.18 12.50
CA LYS A 116 -18.38 14.38 12.27
C LYS A 116 -18.65 13.32 13.32
N THR A 117 -17.61 12.83 13.99
CA THR A 117 -17.71 11.71 14.94
C THR A 117 -17.40 12.09 16.38
N GLY A 118 -16.71 13.21 16.60
CA GLY A 118 -16.17 13.59 17.91
C GLY A 118 -14.93 12.78 18.34
N VAL A 119 -14.46 11.83 17.51
CA VAL A 119 -13.26 11.03 17.78
C VAL A 119 -12.03 11.84 17.43
N GLU A 120 -11.10 12.04 18.36
CA GLU A 120 -9.82 12.69 18.07
C GLU A 120 -9.11 11.95 16.95
N SER A 121 -8.76 12.66 15.87
CA SER A 121 -8.25 12.05 14.65
C SER A 121 -6.89 12.64 14.27
N ARG A 122 -5.92 11.80 13.95
CA ARG A 122 -4.56 12.18 13.62
C ARG A 122 -4.13 11.58 12.29
N ALA A 123 -3.52 12.39 11.44
CA ALA A 123 -2.89 11.94 10.20
C ALA A 123 -1.42 11.65 10.41
N THR A 124 -0.94 10.55 9.87
CA THR A 124 0.47 10.17 9.79
C THR A 124 0.81 9.83 8.36
N ILE A 125 1.71 10.60 7.76
CA ILE A 125 2.21 10.35 6.40
C ILE A 125 3.52 9.58 6.52
N LEU A 126 3.53 8.32 6.07
CA LEU A 126 4.73 7.49 6.18
C LEU A 126 5.85 7.95 5.23
N GLY A 127 5.48 8.39 4.03
CA GLY A 127 6.44 8.92 3.06
C GLY A 127 7.58 7.95 2.74
N HIS A 128 8.79 8.49 2.59
CA HIS A 128 9.96 7.77 2.08
C HIS A 128 10.53 6.66 2.97
N VAL A 129 10.13 6.52 4.23
CA VAL A 129 10.54 5.39 5.07
C VAL A 129 10.11 4.05 4.47
N GLN A 130 9.05 4.06 3.66
CA GLN A 130 8.55 2.88 2.93
C GLN A 130 9.51 2.38 1.85
N ARG A 131 10.46 3.20 1.40
CA ARG A 131 11.50 2.84 0.41
C ARG A 131 12.74 2.21 1.03
N GLY A 132 12.83 2.20 2.36
CA GLY A 132 13.94 1.65 3.12
C GLY A 132 13.62 0.29 3.75
N GLY A 133 14.57 -0.19 4.56
CA GLY A 133 14.43 -1.42 5.33
C GLY A 133 15.22 -2.59 4.75
N SER A 134 15.24 -3.70 5.51
CA SER A 134 15.86 -4.94 5.06
C SER A 134 14.93 -5.67 4.08
N PRO A 135 15.40 -6.02 2.87
CA PRO A 135 14.58 -6.74 1.90
C PRO A 135 14.02 -8.04 2.49
N SER A 136 12.74 -8.29 2.25
CA SER A 136 12.08 -9.54 2.64
C SER A 136 12.67 -10.74 1.91
N VAL A 137 12.41 -11.95 2.43
CA VAL A 137 12.82 -13.19 1.76
C VAL A 137 12.24 -13.25 0.35
N ARG A 138 10.99 -12.86 0.17
CA ARG A 138 10.32 -12.87 -1.13
C ARG A 138 11.03 -11.97 -2.14
N ASP A 139 11.33 -10.72 -1.76
CA ASP A 139 12.03 -9.78 -2.65
C ASP A 139 13.45 -10.26 -2.99
N ARG A 140 14.17 -10.86 -2.03
CA ARG A 140 15.52 -11.41 -2.27
C ARG A 140 15.50 -12.57 -3.25
N VAL A 141 14.56 -13.52 -3.07
CA VAL A 141 14.40 -14.68 -3.96
C VAL A 141 14.02 -14.24 -5.36
N LEU A 142 13.01 -13.35 -5.46
CA LEU A 142 12.55 -12.82 -6.73
C LEU A 142 13.66 -12.09 -7.47
N ALA A 143 14.40 -11.21 -6.79
CA ALA A 143 15.53 -10.49 -7.37
C ALA A 143 16.62 -11.44 -7.90
N SER A 144 16.94 -12.48 -7.14
CA SER A 144 17.94 -13.49 -7.54
C SER A 144 17.50 -14.28 -8.78
N GLN A 145 16.23 -14.69 -8.82
CA GLN A 145 15.66 -15.42 -9.97
C GLN A 145 15.62 -14.55 -11.21
N MET A 146 15.12 -13.30 -11.10
CA MET A 146 15.05 -12.37 -12.22
C MET A 146 16.45 -11.99 -12.73
N GLY A 147 17.42 -11.76 -11.83
CA GLY A 147 18.80 -11.48 -12.19
C GLY A 147 19.47 -12.65 -12.93
N ASN A 148 19.29 -13.87 -12.43
CA ASN A 148 19.80 -15.07 -13.12
C ASN A 148 19.17 -15.22 -14.51
N TYR A 149 17.87 -15.04 -14.63
CA TYR A 149 17.16 -15.13 -15.93
C TYR A 149 17.68 -14.07 -16.91
N ALA A 150 17.85 -12.83 -16.46
CA ALA A 150 18.41 -11.75 -17.29
C ALA A 150 19.81 -12.12 -17.82
N VAL A 151 20.67 -12.70 -16.99
CA VAL A 151 22.01 -13.18 -17.44
C VAL A 151 21.91 -14.30 -18.47
N GLN A 152 20.94 -15.21 -18.35
CA GLN A 152 20.73 -16.27 -19.35
C GLN A 152 20.28 -15.70 -20.70
N LEU A 153 19.41 -14.68 -20.71
CA LEU A 153 19.03 -13.98 -21.93
C LEU A 153 20.27 -13.35 -22.62
N LEU A 154 21.10 -12.64 -21.84
CA LEU A 154 22.33 -12.02 -22.36
C LEU A 154 23.32 -13.06 -22.91
N LYS A 155 23.47 -14.21 -22.24
CA LYS A 155 24.31 -15.32 -22.77
C LYS A 155 23.78 -15.90 -24.06
N ALA A 156 22.49 -15.83 -24.32
CA ALA A 156 21.84 -16.25 -25.55
C ALA A 156 21.81 -15.13 -26.62
N ASP A 157 22.52 -14.01 -26.40
CA ASP A 157 22.52 -12.82 -27.24
C ASP A 157 21.11 -12.21 -27.45
N ILE A 158 20.23 -12.37 -26.46
CA ILE A 158 18.88 -11.82 -26.47
C ILE A 158 18.88 -10.53 -25.63
N GLY A 159 18.75 -9.40 -26.31
CA GLY A 159 18.66 -8.05 -25.71
C GLY A 159 17.26 -7.46 -25.75
N ASN A 160 17.10 -6.22 -25.28
CA ASN A 160 15.86 -5.45 -25.30
C ASN A 160 14.66 -6.16 -24.63
N ARG A 161 14.94 -6.86 -23.52
CA ARG A 161 13.91 -7.60 -22.77
C ARG A 161 13.66 -6.99 -21.40
N VAL A 162 12.41 -7.01 -20.97
CA VAL A 162 11.99 -6.76 -19.60
C VAL A 162 11.73 -8.10 -18.92
N VAL A 163 12.49 -8.39 -17.87
CA VAL A 163 12.27 -9.60 -17.07
C VAL A 163 11.17 -9.31 -16.04
N ALA A 164 10.18 -10.16 -15.97
CA ALA A 164 9.00 -10.00 -15.14
C ALA A 164 8.63 -11.28 -14.39
N SER A 165 7.78 -11.15 -13.39
CA SER A 165 7.16 -12.27 -12.68
C SER A 165 5.69 -12.35 -13.10
N CYS A 166 5.26 -13.49 -13.61
CA CYS A 166 3.88 -13.72 -14.01
C CYS A 166 3.42 -15.11 -13.53
N LYS A 167 2.37 -15.18 -12.69
CA LYS A 167 1.83 -16.44 -12.14
C LYS A 167 2.92 -17.36 -11.56
N ASP A 168 3.78 -16.79 -10.71
CA ASP A 168 4.91 -17.45 -10.04
C ASP A 168 6.00 -18.01 -10.99
N LYS A 169 6.04 -17.54 -12.23
CA LYS A 169 7.08 -17.85 -13.19
C LYS A 169 7.84 -16.58 -13.57
N ILE A 170 9.16 -16.74 -13.78
CA ILE A 170 9.94 -15.67 -14.38
C ILE A 170 9.76 -15.76 -15.89
N VAL A 171 9.38 -14.66 -16.49
CA VAL A 171 9.13 -14.49 -17.92
C VAL A 171 9.86 -13.26 -18.43
N ASP A 172 9.91 -13.10 -19.75
CA ASP A 172 10.42 -11.87 -20.35
C ASP A 172 9.51 -11.42 -21.50
N TYR A 173 9.49 -10.13 -21.72
CA TYR A 173 8.75 -9.46 -22.78
C TYR A 173 9.70 -8.57 -23.57
N ASP A 174 9.39 -8.33 -24.84
CA ASP A 174 10.01 -7.24 -25.56
C ASP A 174 9.74 -5.92 -24.84
N ILE A 175 10.73 -5.01 -24.81
CA ILE A 175 10.60 -3.75 -24.06
C ILE A 175 9.44 -2.90 -24.56
N ILE A 176 9.20 -2.88 -25.88
CA ILE A 176 8.10 -2.09 -26.45
C ILE A 176 6.74 -2.75 -26.13
N GLU A 177 6.68 -4.07 -26.18
CA GLU A 177 5.48 -4.82 -25.76
C GLU A 177 5.16 -4.55 -24.28
N ALA A 178 6.16 -4.64 -23.40
CA ALA A 178 6.00 -4.41 -21.97
C ALA A 178 5.54 -2.98 -21.63
N LEU A 179 5.95 -1.98 -22.42
CA LEU A 179 5.55 -0.59 -22.23
C LEU A 179 4.12 -0.29 -22.72
N ASN A 180 3.56 -1.16 -23.56
CA ASN A 180 2.20 -1.01 -24.11
C ASN A 180 1.15 -1.88 -23.40
N MET A 181 1.53 -2.63 -22.36
CA MET A 181 0.62 -3.37 -21.49
C MET A 181 -0.02 -2.45 -20.45
#